data_29e15ea5ec788881eb478c8843e2ce77
#
_entry.id   29e15ea5ec788881eb478c8843e2ce77
#
_cell.length_a   1.000
_cell.length_b   1.000
_cell.length_c   1.000
_cell.angle_alpha   90.00
_cell.angle_beta   90.00
_cell.angle_gamma   90.00
#
_symmetry.space_group_name_H-M   'P 1'
#
loop_
_entity.id
_entity.type
_entity.pdbx_description
1 polymer ?
#
loop_
_entity_poly.entity_id
_entity_poly.type
_entity_poly.pdbx_seq_one_letter_code
_entity_poly.pdbx_strand_id
1 'polypeptide(L)'
;MIKAIIFDFDGTIIDTEMVWYRAFRDAYQVHGVDLSVQMYAPCIGTGHERFNPFEYLVTDLHLPIDLPSFRKEVETRHAELMEAQEMREGVMDYLEGARLHGLKIGMASSSQRKWVEPFLQRLKIRDYFECISTADDVLRVKPDPEVYRHALACLGVEAQETIAVEDSPNGAKAARASGVYCLLVPGPLTATLEFGPVDRRLNALSDLDLGMLLQQGGSS
;
A
#
# COMPACT_ATOMS: atom_id res chain seq x y z
N MET A 1 -5.67 -14.41 21.34
CA MET A 1 -4.51 -14.96 20.56
C MET A 1 -4.72 -14.61 19.09
N ILE A 2 -3.70 -14.11 18.42
CA ILE A 2 -3.76 -13.76 16.99
C ILE A 2 -3.93 -15.03 16.17
N LYS A 3 -4.84 -14.99 15.17
CA LYS A 3 -5.19 -16.10 14.26
C LYS A 3 -5.01 -15.72 12.79
N ALA A 4 -4.91 -14.42 12.48
CA ALA A 4 -4.75 -13.97 11.10
C ALA A 4 -3.87 -12.74 10.98
N ILE A 5 -3.30 -12.59 9.79
CA ILE A 5 -2.62 -11.37 9.34
C ILE A 5 -3.21 -10.95 7.99
N ILE A 6 -3.53 -9.68 7.84
CA ILE A 6 -4.08 -9.10 6.62
C ILE A 6 -3.11 -8.02 6.12
N PHE A 7 -2.59 -8.21 4.92
CA PHE A 7 -1.71 -7.24 4.28
C PHE A 7 -2.50 -6.28 3.41
N ASP A 8 -2.20 -5.00 3.48
CA ASP A 8 -2.44 -4.12 2.36
C ASP A 8 -1.50 -4.49 1.19
N PHE A 9 -1.77 -3.95 -0.01
CA PHE A 9 -0.99 -4.25 -1.20
C PHE A 9 -0.09 -3.08 -1.61
N ASP A 10 -0.69 -1.94 -2.00
CA ASP A 10 -0.01 -0.79 -2.58
C ASP A 10 0.73 0.02 -1.51
N GLY A 11 2.05 0.07 -1.59
CA GLY A 11 2.89 0.69 -0.55
C GLY A 11 3.27 -0.28 0.58
N THR A 12 2.59 -1.42 0.73
CA THR A 12 2.85 -2.42 1.77
C THR A 12 3.62 -3.63 1.22
N ILE A 13 3.09 -4.34 0.24
CA ILE A 13 3.79 -5.46 -0.42
C ILE A 13 4.78 -4.95 -1.44
N ILE A 14 4.38 -3.97 -2.25
CA ILE A 14 5.19 -3.30 -3.28
C ILE A 14 5.13 -1.80 -3.04
N ASP A 15 6.26 -1.10 -3.17
CA ASP A 15 6.31 0.38 -3.06
C ASP A 15 5.82 1.05 -4.35
N THR A 16 4.51 1.05 -4.56
CA THR A 16 3.86 1.63 -5.74
C THR A 16 3.92 3.16 -5.75
N GLU A 17 3.92 3.80 -4.60
CA GLU A 17 3.97 5.27 -4.48
C GLU A 17 5.31 5.83 -4.98
N MET A 18 6.42 5.20 -4.61
CA MET A 18 7.74 5.60 -5.09
C MET A 18 7.88 5.38 -6.61
N VAL A 19 7.23 4.36 -7.16
CA VAL A 19 7.24 4.10 -8.61
C VAL A 19 6.51 5.21 -9.36
N TRP A 20 5.34 5.63 -8.90
CA TRP A 20 4.62 6.78 -9.47
C TRP A 20 5.45 8.06 -9.39
N TYR A 21 6.04 8.35 -8.24
CA TYR A 21 6.92 9.51 -8.08
C TYR A 21 8.08 9.49 -9.08
N ARG A 22 8.75 8.35 -9.23
CA ARG A 22 9.86 8.20 -10.19
C ARG A 22 9.40 8.39 -11.62
N ALA A 23 8.27 7.83 -12.02
CA ALA A 23 7.71 8.00 -13.35
C ALA A 23 7.43 9.47 -13.67
N PHE A 24 6.79 10.19 -12.76
CA PHE A 24 6.57 11.62 -12.90
C PHE A 24 7.88 12.41 -12.94
N ARG A 25 8.80 12.14 -12.03
CA ARG A 25 10.09 12.83 -11.99
C ARG A 25 10.87 12.65 -13.28
N ASP A 26 10.94 11.43 -13.82
CA ASP A 26 11.64 11.15 -15.07
C ASP A 26 10.99 11.91 -16.24
N ALA A 27 9.67 11.93 -16.34
CA ALA A 27 8.93 12.67 -17.36
C ALA A 27 9.11 14.20 -17.21
N TYR A 28 9.10 14.74 -15.99
CA TYR A 28 9.37 16.17 -15.72
C TYR A 28 10.77 16.59 -16.15
N GLN A 29 11.77 15.72 -15.93
CA GLN A 29 13.15 15.99 -16.33
C GLN A 29 13.32 16.16 -17.85
N VAL A 30 12.54 15.44 -18.67
CA VAL A 30 12.52 15.63 -20.14
C VAL A 30 12.15 17.07 -20.50
N HIS A 31 11.32 17.72 -19.69
CA HIS A 31 10.91 19.12 -19.90
C HIS A 31 11.74 20.13 -19.10
N GLY A 32 12.88 19.70 -18.53
CA GLY A 32 13.79 20.58 -17.78
C GLY A 32 13.27 21.01 -16.41
N VAL A 33 12.26 20.33 -15.87
CA VAL A 33 11.66 20.60 -14.56
C VAL A 33 12.08 19.54 -13.56
N ASP A 34 12.52 19.98 -12.36
CA ASP A 34 12.82 19.06 -11.26
C ASP A 34 11.58 18.92 -10.34
N LEU A 35 11.03 17.72 -10.26
CA LEU A 35 9.93 17.39 -9.36
C LEU A 35 10.51 16.90 -8.04
N SER A 36 10.55 17.78 -7.03
CA SER A 36 10.99 17.39 -5.69
C SER A 36 9.93 16.55 -4.96
N VAL A 37 10.38 15.75 -3.96
CA VAL A 37 9.47 15.01 -3.08
C VAL A 37 8.48 15.93 -2.37
N GLN A 38 8.91 17.12 -1.96
CA GLN A 38 8.04 18.10 -1.30
C GLN A 38 6.91 18.59 -2.22
N MET A 39 7.18 18.76 -3.52
CA MET A 39 6.14 19.14 -4.50
C MET A 39 5.16 17.98 -4.74
N TYR A 40 5.64 16.74 -4.75
CA TYR A 40 4.83 15.56 -5.00
C TYR A 40 4.02 15.11 -3.77
N ALA A 41 4.51 15.38 -2.56
CA ALA A 41 3.90 14.93 -1.31
C ALA A 41 2.38 15.16 -1.19
N PRO A 42 1.79 16.27 -1.68
CA PRO A 42 0.34 16.48 -1.64
C PRO A 42 -0.49 15.47 -2.46
N CYS A 43 0.13 14.70 -3.38
CA CYS A 43 -0.55 13.66 -4.16
C CYS A 43 -0.71 12.35 -3.37
N ILE A 44 0.17 12.11 -2.38
CA ILE A 44 0.30 10.82 -1.72
C ILE A 44 -0.94 10.54 -0.86
N GLY A 45 -1.65 9.45 -1.18
CA GLY A 45 -2.82 8.99 -0.42
C GLY A 45 -4.07 9.87 -0.51
N THR A 46 -4.05 10.97 -1.30
CA THR A 46 -5.17 11.92 -1.42
C THR A 46 -5.72 12.06 -2.85
N GLY A 47 -5.13 11.35 -3.81
CA GLY A 47 -5.37 11.62 -5.23
C GLY A 47 -4.82 12.98 -5.65
N HIS A 48 -5.27 13.52 -6.78
CA HIS A 48 -4.73 14.74 -7.37
C HIS A 48 -5.46 16.03 -6.97
N GLU A 49 -6.24 16.02 -5.89
CA GLU A 49 -7.07 17.18 -5.51
C GLU A 49 -6.25 18.40 -5.09
N ARG A 50 -5.10 18.21 -4.42
CA ARG A 50 -4.25 19.29 -3.90
C ARG A 50 -3.11 19.66 -4.84
N PHE A 51 -2.65 18.74 -5.66
CA PHE A 51 -1.61 18.92 -6.67
C PHE A 51 -1.85 17.88 -7.76
N ASN A 52 -2.02 18.34 -9.00
CA ASN A 52 -2.17 17.45 -10.14
C ASN A 52 -0.88 17.39 -10.96
N PRO A 53 -0.04 16.37 -10.76
CA PRO A 53 1.24 16.28 -11.45
C PRO A 53 1.11 16.07 -12.96
N PHE A 54 -0.05 15.64 -13.47
CA PHE A 54 -0.30 15.57 -14.92
C PHE A 54 -0.52 16.94 -15.55
N GLU A 55 -1.05 17.90 -14.81
CA GLU A 55 -1.47 19.19 -15.36
C GLU A 55 -0.49 20.32 -15.02
N TYR A 56 0.25 20.21 -13.92
CA TYR A 56 1.11 21.28 -13.39
C TYR A 56 2.06 21.91 -14.41
N LEU A 57 2.68 21.10 -15.29
CA LEU A 57 3.60 21.63 -16.31
C LEU A 57 2.89 22.56 -17.30
N VAL A 58 1.61 22.33 -17.58
CA VAL A 58 0.82 23.12 -18.53
C VAL A 58 0.09 24.27 -17.84
N THR A 59 -0.56 24.00 -16.71
CA THR A 59 -1.43 24.99 -16.04
C THR A 59 -0.63 26.02 -15.26
N ASP A 60 0.41 25.58 -14.56
CA ASP A 60 1.17 26.44 -13.64
C ASP A 60 2.46 26.97 -14.29
N LEU A 61 3.18 26.13 -15.01
CA LEU A 61 4.43 26.53 -15.69
C LEU A 61 4.22 26.99 -17.13
N HIS A 62 3.00 26.87 -17.67
CA HIS A 62 2.63 27.30 -19.03
C HIS A 62 3.51 26.69 -20.14
N LEU A 63 4.01 25.46 -19.94
CA LEU A 63 4.82 24.79 -20.94
C LEU A 63 3.93 24.29 -22.09
N PRO A 64 4.40 24.36 -23.36
CA PRO A 64 3.65 23.92 -24.54
C PRO A 64 3.66 22.40 -24.68
N ILE A 65 3.05 21.70 -23.74
CA ILE A 65 3.02 20.23 -23.66
C ILE A 65 1.63 19.73 -24.02
N ASP A 66 1.56 18.70 -24.86
CA ASP A 66 0.34 17.96 -25.16
C ASP A 66 0.02 17.02 -24.00
N LEU A 67 -1.01 17.34 -23.21
CA LEU A 67 -1.38 16.59 -22.01
C LEU A 67 -1.66 15.09 -22.27
N PRO A 68 -2.39 14.70 -23.34
CA PRO A 68 -2.57 13.28 -23.65
C PRO A 68 -1.26 12.52 -23.87
N SER A 69 -0.32 13.11 -24.61
CA SER A 69 1.00 12.52 -24.85
C SER A 69 1.82 12.43 -23.57
N PHE A 70 1.83 13.48 -22.75
CA PHE A 70 2.52 13.49 -21.46
C PHE A 70 1.97 12.43 -20.50
N ARG A 71 0.65 12.32 -20.40
CA ARG A 71 0.00 11.28 -19.59
C ARG A 71 0.44 9.89 -20.03
N LYS A 72 0.43 9.62 -21.34
CA LYS A 72 0.87 8.35 -21.89
C LYS A 72 2.34 8.06 -21.60
N GLU A 73 3.20 9.08 -21.66
CA GLU A 73 4.63 8.97 -21.32
C GLU A 73 4.81 8.54 -19.85
N VAL A 74 4.16 9.24 -18.91
CA VAL A 74 4.22 8.90 -17.48
C VAL A 74 3.67 7.49 -17.21
N GLU A 75 2.51 7.14 -17.78
CA GLU A 75 1.90 5.82 -17.62
C GLU A 75 2.78 4.70 -18.20
N THR A 76 3.42 4.93 -19.34
CA THR A 76 4.37 3.98 -19.94
C THR A 76 5.58 3.79 -19.03
N ARG A 77 6.14 4.91 -18.55
CA ARG A 77 7.29 4.87 -17.64
C ARG A 77 6.96 4.20 -16.31
N HIS A 78 5.77 4.47 -15.77
CA HIS A 78 5.27 3.79 -14.58
C HIS A 78 5.18 2.28 -14.79
N ALA A 79 4.60 1.82 -15.91
CA ALA A 79 4.49 0.39 -16.22
C ALA A 79 5.88 -0.29 -16.31
N GLU A 80 6.85 0.33 -16.99
CA GLU A 80 8.22 -0.17 -17.07
C GLU A 80 8.87 -0.33 -15.68
N LEU A 81 8.73 0.69 -14.83
CA LEU A 81 9.27 0.66 -13.48
C LEU A 81 8.58 -0.40 -12.60
N MET A 82 7.27 -0.59 -12.78
CA MET A 82 6.50 -1.61 -12.06
C MET A 82 6.89 -3.05 -12.44
N GLU A 83 7.29 -3.29 -13.70
CA GLU A 83 7.79 -4.61 -14.11
C GLU A 83 9.04 -5.03 -13.34
N ALA A 84 9.91 -4.08 -13.00
CA ALA A 84 11.14 -4.32 -12.26
C ALA A 84 10.96 -4.25 -10.73
N GLN A 85 9.75 -3.91 -10.26
CA GLN A 85 9.52 -3.71 -8.82
C GLN A 85 9.49 -5.04 -8.07
N GLU A 86 10.25 -5.12 -6.98
CA GLU A 86 10.32 -6.25 -6.06
C GLU A 86 9.42 -6.01 -4.82
N MET A 87 9.25 -7.06 -4.03
CA MET A 87 8.60 -6.96 -2.71
C MET A 87 9.40 -6.06 -1.78
N ARG A 88 8.68 -5.36 -0.90
CA ARG A 88 9.32 -4.63 0.19
C ARG A 88 10.00 -5.59 1.18
N GLU A 89 11.07 -5.07 1.79
CA GLU A 89 11.88 -5.80 2.77
C GLU A 89 11.03 -6.33 3.93
N GLY A 90 11.25 -7.61 4.29
CA GLY A 90 10.56 -8.31 5.36
C GLY A 90 9.19 -8.88 5.01
N VAL A 91 8.61 -8.56 3.83
CA VAL A 91 7.30 -9.09 3.43
C VAL A 91 7.32 -10.62 3.35
N MET A 92 8.34 -11.21 2.70
CA MET A 92 8.45 -12.65 2.59
C MET A 92 8.62 -13.30 3.96
N ASP A 93 9.44 -12.72 4.84
CA ASP A 93 9.68 -13.25 6.20
C ASP A 93 8.37 -13.28 7.01
N TYR A 94 7.51 -12.25 6.84
CA TYR A 94 6.20 -12.20 7.50
C TYR A 94 5.21 -13.22 6.90
N LEU A 95 5.23 -13.44 5.58
CA LEU A 95 4.39 -14.46 4.94
C LEU A 95 4.79 -15.88 5.40
N GLU A 96 6.09 -16.18 5.41
CA GLU A 96 6.61 -17.46 5.87
C GLU A 96 6.39 -17.63 7.39
N GLY A 97 6.66 -16.60 8.17
CA GLY A 97 6.40 -16.57 9.60
C GLY A 97 4.92 -16.82 9.93
N ALA A 98 3.99 -16.19 9.19
CA ALA A 98 2.57 -16.41 9.37
C ALA A 98 2.18 -17.88 9.11
N ARG A 99 2.70 -18.49 8.05
CA ARG A 99 2.52 -19.93 7.79
C ARG A 99 3.09 -20.80 8.91
N LEU A 100 4.28 -20.50 9.36
CA LEU A 100 4.96 -21.25 10.45
C LEU A 100 4.14 -21.23 11.74
N HIS A 101 3.52 -20.08 12.06
CA HIS A 101 2.65 -19.91 13.22
C HIS A 101 1.20 -20.33 13.00
N GLY A 102 0.85 -20.87 11.83
CA GLY A 102 -0.50 -21.35 11.50
C GLY A 102 -1.53 -20.22 11.42
N LEU A 103 -1.10 -18.99 11.09
CA LEU A 103 -2.01 -17.87 10.88
C LEU A 103 -2.66 -17.96 9.49
N LYS A 104 -3.92 -17.59 9.41
CA LYS A 104 -4.58 -17.29 8.14
C LYS A 104 -4.01 -16.00 7.55
N ILE A 105 -3.78 -15.99 6.24
CA ILE A 105 -3.21 -14.84 5.55
C ILE A 105 -4.23 -14.27 4.59
N GLY A 106 -4.55 -13.00 4.75
CA GLY A 106 -5.44 -12.26 3.87
C GLY A 106 -4.81 -11.02 3.28
N MET A 107 -5.52 -10.44 2.33
CA MET A 107 -5.20 -9.14 1.73
C MET A 107 -6.43 -8.24 1.77
N ALA A 108 -6.20 -6.95 1.97
CA ALA A 108 -7.21 -5.90 1.91
C ALA A 108 -6.65 -4.69 1.14
N SER A 109 -7.04 -4.52 -0.12
CA SER A 109 -6.54 -3.45 -1.00
C SER A 109 -7.65 -2.54 -1.50
N SER A 110 -7.35 -1.24 -1.66
CA SER A 110 -8.21 -0.28 -2.36
C SER A 110 -8.12 -0.38 -3.88
N SER A 111 -7.20 -1.18 -4.39
CA SER A 111 -7.03 -1.41 -5.81
C SER A 111 -7.96 -2.50 -6.33
N GLN A 112 -8.19 -2.52 -7.65
CA GLN A 112 -8.97 -3.57 -8.29
C GLN A 112 -8.19 -4.88 -8.38
N ARG A 113 -8.88 -6.00 -8.37
CA ARG A 113 -8.30 -7.35 -8.48
C ARG A 113 -7.41 -7.53 -9.71
N LYS A 114 -7.82 -6.95 -10.84
CA LYS A 114 -7.03 -6.98 -12.09
C LYS A 114 -5.65 -6.31 -11.96
N TRP A 115 -5.48 -5.40 -10.99
CA TRP A 115 -4.19 -4.79 -10.65
C TRP A 115 -3.38 -5.69 -9.72
N VAL A 116 -3.97 -6.15 -8.64
CA VAL A 116 -3.31 -6.91 -7.57
C VAL A 116 -2.85 -8.30 -8.03
N GLU A 117 -3.73 -9.06 -8.65
CA GLU A 117 -3.55 -10.49 -8.94
C GLU A 117 -2.31 -10.80 -9.80
N PRO A 118 -2.02 -10.06 -10.91
CA PRO A 118 -0.83 -10.30 -11.72
C PRO A 118 0.48 -10.12 -10.95
N PHE A 119 0.54 -9.16 -10.01
CA PHE A 119 1.73 -8.95 -9.19
C PHE A 119 1.93 -10.08 -8.18
N LEU A 120 0.87 -10.55 -7.54
CA LEU A 120 0.96 -11.69 -6.62
C LEU A 120 1.48 -12.95 -7.32
N GLN A 121 1.03 -13.18 -8.55
CA GLN A 121 1.51 -14.29 -9.38
C GLN A 121 2.96 -14.12 -9.78
N ARG A 122 3.34 -12.92 -10.29
CA ARG A 122 4.72 -12.60 -10.68
C ARG A 122 5.69 -12.76 -9.52
N LEU A 123 5.31 -12.30 -8.32
CA LEU A 123 6.10 -12.39 -7.09
C LEU A 123 6.05 -13.80 -6.47
N LYS A 124 5.24 -14.73 -7.01
CA LYS A 124 5.06 -16.09 -6.52
C LYS A 124 4.55 -16.18 -5.08
N ILE A 125 3.75 -15.22 -4.67
CA ILE A 125 3.16 -15.15 -3.31
C ILE A 125 1.64 -15.34 -3.30
N ARG A 126 0.99 -15.52 -4.48
CA ARG A 126 -0.46 -15.69 -4.54
C ARG A 126 -0.98 -16.79 -3.62
N ASP A 127 -0.28 -17.91 -3.53
CA ASP A 127 -0.68 -19.11 -2.78
C ASP A 127 -0.53 -18.96 -1.25
N TYR A 128 0.03 -17.85 -0.78
CA TYR A 128 0.01 -17.52 0.64
C TYR A 128 -1.36 -17.02 1.09
N PHE A 129 -2.12 -16.37 0.23
CA PHE A 129 -3.35 -15.67 0.57
C PHE A 129 -4.57 -16.57 0.45
N GLU A 130 -5.24 -16.85 1.58
CA GLU A 130 -6.52 -17.57 1.64
C GLU A 130 -7.68 -16.67 1.21
N CYS A 131 -7.57 -15.36 1.43
CA CYS A 131 -8.55 -14.37 1.03
C CYS A 131 -7.87 -13.14 0.45
N ILE A 132 -8.37 -12.64 -0.67
CA ILE A 132 -7.97 -11.36 -1.28
C ILE A 132 -9.22 -10.50 -1.41
N SER A 133 -9.31 -9.45 -0.60
CA SER A 133 -10.37 -8.44 -0.64
C SER A 133 -9.85 -7.20 -1.37
N THR A 134 -10.58 -6.76 -2.38
CA THR A 134 -10.19 -5.67 -3.29
C THR A 134 -11.33 -4.66 -3.44
N ALA A 135 -11.10 -3.58 -4.19
CA ALA A 135 -12.14 -2.62 -4.53
C ALA A 135 -13.36 -3.26 -5.25
N ASP A 136 -13.16 -4.41 -5.89
CA ASP A 136 -14.24 -5.09 -6.61
C ASP A 136 -15.20 -5.84 -5.67
N ASP A 137 -14.83 -6.04 -4.41
CA ASP A 137 -15.57 -6.84 -3.43
C ASP A 137 -16.37 -5.97 -2.44
N VAL A 138 -16.24 -4.62 -2.52
CA VAL A 138 -16.81 -3.67 -1.55
C VAL A 138 -17.43 -2.45 -2.24
N LEU A 139 -18.31 -1.74 -1.55
CA LEU A 139 -18.88 -0.49 -2.06
C LEU A 139 -17.97 0.70 -1.81
N ARG A 140 -17.21 0.67 -0.72
CA ARG A 140 -16.32 1.76 -0.30
C ARG A 140 -14.97 1.22 0.08
N VAL A 141 -13.94 1.82 -0.52
CA VAL A 141 -12.54 1.49 -0.22
C VAL A 141 -12.03 2.31 0.97
N LYS A 142 -10.80 2.05 1.43
CA LYS A 142 -10.14 2.81 2.49
C LYS A 142 -10.24 4.33 2.22
N PRO A 143 -10.55 5.17 3.21
CA PRO A 143 -10.49 4.91 4.65
C PRO A 143 -11.74 4.25 5.27
N ASP A 144 -12.73 3.81 4.48
CA ASP A 144 -13.83 3.02 5.01
C ASP A 144 -13.34 1.62 5.42
N PRO A 145 -13.79 1.05 6.55
CA PRO A 145 -13.34 -0.26 7.02
C PRO A 145 -13.90 -1.44 6.23
N GLU A 146 -14.72 -1.23 5.21
CA GLU A 146 -15.48 -2.27 4.53
C GLU A 146 -14.57 -3.37 3.93
N VAL A 147 -13.44 -2.99 3.31
CA VAL A 147 -12.50 -3.95 2.72
C VAL A 147 -11.84 -4.85 3.78
N TYR A 148 -11.55 -4.33 4.97
CA TYR A 148 -11.06 -5.13 6.10
C TYR A 148 -12.13 -6.04 6.67
N ARG A 149 -13.36 -5.53 6.85
CA ARG A 149 -14.49 -6.34 7.31
C ARG A 149 -14.81 -7.48 6.35
N HIS A 150 -14.73 -7.23 5.04
CA HIS A 150 -14.87 -8.28 4.03
C HIS A 150 -13.78 -9.34 4.16
N ALA A 151 -12.50 -8.94 4.31
CA ALA A 151 -11.39 -9.85 4.51
C ALA A 151 -11.53 -10.70 5.80
N LEU A 152 -11.95 -10.08 6.92
CA LEU A 152 -12.22 -10.79 8.18
C LEU A 152 -13.31 -11.86 8.02
N ALA A 153 -14.43 -11.50 7.38
CA ALA A 153 -15.53 -12.43 7.11
C ALA A 153 -15.11 -13.58 6.21
N CYS A 154 -14.34 -13.28 5.16
CA CYS A 154 -13.80 -14.26 4.22
C CYS A 154 -12.85 -15.26 4.91
N LEU A 155 -12.00 -14.78 5.81
CA LEU A 155 -11.08 -15.61 6.59
C LEU A 155 -11.78 -16.33 7.76
N GLY A 156 -12.97 -15.90 8.15
CA GLY A 156 -13.69 -16.45 9.31
C GLY A 156 -12.95 -16.20 10.63
N VAL A 157 -12.49 -14.98 10.85
CA VAL A 157 -11.76 -14.56 12.06
C VAL A 157 -12.33 -13.26 12.63
N GLU A 158 -12.14 -13.05 13.93
CA GLU A 158 -12.53 -11.81 14.59
C GLU A 158 -11.45 -10.73 14.46
N ALA A 159 -11.88 -9.47 14.50
CA ALA A 159 -10.97 -8.34 14.38
C ALA A 159 -9.85 -8.33 15.44
N GLN A 160 -10.20 -8.65 16.70
CA GLN A 160 -9.25 -8.69 17.83
C GLN A 160 -8.23 -9.84 17.74
N GLU A 161 -8.45 -10.78 16.84
CA GLU A 161 -7.56 -11.91 16.56
C GLU A 161 -6.70 -11.68 15.31
N THR A 162 -6.69 -10.43 14.78
CA THR A 162 -6.11 -10.13 13.47
C THR A 162 -5.17 -8.93 13.54
N ILE A 163 -4.03 -9.05 12.86
CA ILE A 163 -3.08 -7.96 12.61
C ILE A 163 -3.27 -7.49 11.17
N ALA A 164 -3.40 -6.18 10.95
CA ALA A 164 -3.28 -5.56 9.63
C ALA A 164 -1.88 -4.96 9.46
N VAL A 165 -1.26 -5.17 8.31
CA VAL A 165 0.00 -4.53 7.90
C VAL A 165 -0.35 -3.46 6.88
N GLU A 166 0.03 -2.21 7.17
CA GLU A 166 -0.37 -1.02 6.42
C GLU A 166 0.78 -0.03 6.27
N ASP A 167 0.69 0.84 5.25
CA ASP A 167 1.70 1.89 5.01
C ASP A 167 1.13 3.30 4.97
N SER A 168 -0.19 3.46 4.84
CA SER A 168 -0.86 4.72 4.53
C SER A 168 -1.80 5.22 5.63
N PRO A 169 -2.06 6.56 5.72
CA PRO A 169 -3.04 7.10 6.67
C PRO A 169 -4.46 6.59 6.46
N ASN A 170 -4.90 6.45 5.20
CA ASN A 170 -6.23 5.94 4.87
C ASN A 170 -6.36 4.46 5.24
N GLY A 171 -5.32 3.68 4.97
CA GLY A 171 -5.28 2.28 5.33
C GLY A 171 -5.26 2.06 6.85
N ALA A 172 -4.42 2.77 7.57
CA ALA A 172 -4.36 2.72 9.03
C ALA A 172 -5.71 3.09 9.66
N LYS A 173 -6.40 4.13 9.12
CA LYS A 173 -7.74 4.52 9.58
C LYS A 173 -8.77 3.41 9.34
N ALA A 174 -8.76 2.78 8.16
CA ALA A 174 -9.67 1.68 7.81
C ALA A 174 -9.44 0.44 8.70
N ALA A 175 -8.17 0.04 8.87
CA ALA A 175 -7.78 -1.07 9.72
C ALA A 175 -8.30 -0.87 11.17
N ARG A 176 -8.00 0.28 11.76
CA ARG A 176 -8.47 0.61 13.11
C ARG A 176 -9.98 0.70 13.23
N ALA A 177 -10.66 1.28 12.25
CA ALA A 177 -12.13 1.37 12.23
C ALA A 177 -12.80 -0.02 12.08
N SER A 178 -12.08 -1.02 11.59
CA SER A 178 -12.53 -2.43 11.58
C SER A 178 -12.22 -3.17 12.90
N GLY A 179 -11.45 -2.57 13.80
CA GLY A 179 -11.08 -3.14 15.11
C GLY A 179 -9.88 -4.07 15.09
N VAL A 180 -9.13 -4.16 13.98
CA VAL A 180 -7.91 -4.97 13.89
C VAL A 180 -6.71 -4.23 14.48
N TYR A 181 -5.72 -4.96 14.97
CA TYR A 181 -4.43 -4.41 15.37
C TYR A 181 -3.68 -3.88 14.15
N CYS A 182 -3.36 -2.60 14.14
CA CYS A 182 -2.69 -1.94 13.01
C CYS A 182 -1.18 -1.86 13.23
N LEU A 183 -0.43 -2.66 12.47
CA LEU A 183 1.01 -2.56 12.31
C LEU A 183 1.31 -1.65 11.11
N LEU A 184 1.75 -0.44 11.38
CA LEU A 184 2.07 0.56 10.37
C LEU A 184 3.54 0.48 9.96
N VAL A 185 3.80 0.35 8.66
CA VAL A 185 5.14 0.26 8.05
C VAL A 185 5.22 1.20 6.84
N PRO A 186 5.33 2.51 7.04
CA PRO A 186 5.31 3.48 5.95
C PRO A 186 6.44 3.25 4.95
N GLY A 187 6.20 3.58 3.70
CA GLY A 187 7.26 3.71 2.69
C GLY A 187 8.00 5.05 2.81
N PRO A 188 9.08 5.25 2.03
CA PRO A 188 9.86 6.48 2.08
C PRO A 188 9.06 7.76 1.83
N LEU A 189 8.03 7.69 0.98
CA LEU A 189 7.15 8.81 0.69
C LEU A 189 6.05 8.96 1.75
N THR A 190 5.40 7.86 2.13
CA THR A 190 4.29 7.89 3.10
C THR A 190 4.78 8.18 4.52
N ALA A 191 6.06 7.92 4.85
CA ALA A 191 6.64 8.21 6.17
C ALA A 191 6.53 9.68 6.62
N THR A 192 6.42 10.61 5.66
CA THR A 192 6.29 12.06 5.89
C THR A 192 4.86 12.51 6.18
N LEU A 193 3.88 11.61 5.98
CA LEU A 193 2.46 11.93 6.19
C LEU A 193 2.08 11.90 7.67
N GLU A 194 1.01 12.63 8.00
CA GLU A 194 0.40 12.56 9.33
C GLU A 194 -0.47 11.32 9.44
N PHE A 195 -0.19 10.51 10.46
CA PHE A 195 -0.98 9.34 10.81
C PHE A 195 -1.79 9.61 12.08
N GLY A 196 -3.00 9.08 12.11
CA GLY A 196 -3.74 8.95 13.36
C GLY A 196 -3.07 7.91 14.29
N PRO A 197 -3.68 7.63 15.45
CA PRO A 197 -3.16 6.60 16.36
C PRO A 197 -3.12 5.23 15.67
N VAL A 198 -2.02 4.50 15.87
CA VAL A 198 -1.81 3.10 15.42
C VAL A 198 -1.29 2.28 16.58
N ASP A 199 -1.45 0.96 16.52
CA ASP A 199 -1.05 0.10 17.63
C ASP A 199 0.47 -0.08 17.67
N ARG A 200 1.10 -0.14 16.49
CA ARG A 200 2.55 -0.20 16.36
C ARG A 200 3.02 0.42 15.06
N ARG A 201 4.21 1.03 15.07
CA ARG A 201 4.89 1.56 13.88
C ARG A 201 6.31 0.99 13.81
N LEU A 202 6.70 0.53 12.62
CA LEU A 202 8.06 0.10 12.27
C LEU A 202 8.54 0.95 11.07
N ASN A 203 9.85 0.97 10.82
CA ASN A 203 10.39 1.57 9.59
C ASN A 203 10.41 0.54 8.45
N ALA A 204 10.67 -0.74 8.76
CA ALA A 204 10.57 -1.87 7.85
C ALA A 204 10.00 -3.09 8.59
N LEU A 205 9.42 -4.06 7.87
CA LEU A 205 8.97 -5.32 8.49
C LEU A 205 10.14 -6.12 9.07
N SER A 206 11.33 -6.00 8.49
CA SER A 206 12.57 -6.62 8.98
C SER A 206 13.02 -6.10 10.36
N ASP A 207 12.52 -4.95 10.84
CA ASP A 207 12.84 -4.41 12.16
C ASP A 207 12.31 -5.27 13.32
N LEU A 208 11.31 -6.12 13.07
CA LEU A 208 10.69 -6.94 14.10
C LEU A 208 10.22 -8.28 13.52
N ASP A 209 10.72 -9.36 14.07
CA ASP A 209 10.24 -10.72 13.76
C ASP A 209 8.77 -10.91 14.13
N LEU A 210 7.99 -11.59 13.26
CA LEU A 210 6.57 -11.83 13.50
C LEU A 210 6.31 -12.62 14.78
N GLY A 211 7.14 -13.63 15.10
CA GLY A 211 7.00 -14.40 16.32
C GLY A 211 7.17 -13.56 17.58
N MET A 212 8.11 -12.59 17.55
CA MET A 212 8.23 -11.60 18.63
C MET A 212 7.02 -10.69 18.74
N LEU A 213 6.45 -10.24 17.61
CA LEU A 213 5.23 -9.44 17.59
C LEU A 213 4.06 -10.20 18.22
N LEU A 214 3.88 -11.47 17.88
CA LEU A 214 2.81 -12.33 18.40
C LEU A 214 2.92 -12.56 19.91
N GLN A 215 4.13 -12.65 20.46
CA GLN A 215 4.37 -12.79 21.89
C GLN A 215 4.02 -11.51 22.67
N GLN A 216 4.28 -10.34 22.09
CA GLN A 216 4.01 -9.04 22.71
C GLN A 216 2.53 -8.65 22.63
N GLY A 217 1.80 -9.03 21.58
CA GLY A 217 0.37 -8.74 21.38
C GLY A 217 -0.58 -9.61 22.21
N GLY A 218 -0.07 -10.64 22.90
CA GLY A 218 -0.85 -11.50 23.80
C GLY A 218 -0.95 -11.01 25.25
N SER A 219 -0.42 -9.84 25.57
CA SER A 219 -0.31 -9.30 26.93
C SER A 219 -1.10 -7.99 27.14
N SER A 220 -2.32 -7.90 26.59
CA SER A 220 -3.22 -6.76 26.83
C SER A 220 -4.60 -7.21 27.25
#